data_bc40545395028c863d931e0c6b03ef5a
#
_entry.id   bc40545395028c863d931e0c6b03ef5a
#
_cell.length_a   1.000
_cell.length_b   1.000
_cell.length_c   1.000
_cell.angle_alpha   90.00
_cell.angle_beta   90.00
_cell.angle_gamma   90.00
#
_symmetry.space_group_name_H-M   'P 1'
#
loop_
_entity.id
_entity.type
_entity.pdbx_description
1 polymer ?
#
loop_
_entity_poly.entity_id
_entity_poly.type
_entity_poly.pdbx_seq_one_letter_code
_entity_poly.pdbx_strand_id
1 'polypeptide(L)'
;MAPRKKNPWTSTSEILLWLLFVALVFPAAFAGYAVGHYTSLGKPPKTVTETVGSTSTPTTTTSMTTTTSSGGDVAAGKTVFAGVGGCGGCHTFGPAGSNSSIGPDLGTAPTMDAATDGNMALAAFIRESITHPSAYIAKNYTDGIMPSDFSTRLTSTQIDDLVAFILSGTN
;
A
#
# COMPACT_ATOMS: atom_id res chain seq x y z
N MET A 1 37.19 -52.11 6.93
CA MET A 1 37.07 -50.85 6.13
C MET A 1 35.63 -50.76 5.67
N ALA A 2 34.83 -49.83 6.18
CA ALA A 2 33.44 -49.64 5.77
C ALA A 2 33.39 -48.78 4.48
N PRO A 3 32.50 -49.11 3.53
CA PRO A 3 32.42 -48.36 2.27
C PRO A 3 31.85 -46.96 2.55
N ARG A 4 32.50 -45.93 2.00
CA ARG A 4 32.10 -44.52 2.10
C ARG A 4 30.78 -44.34 1.36
N LYS A 5 29.69 -44.01 2.08
CA LYS A 5 28.39 -43.64 1.48
C LYS A 5 28.59 -42.43 0.55
N LYS A 6 28.40 -42.63 -0.75
CA LYS A 6 28.34 -41.53 -1.73
C LYS A 6 27.09 -40.71 -1.45
N ASN A 7 27.28 -39.39 -1.23
CA ASN A 7 26.19 -38.47 -1.03
C ASN A 7 25.42 -38.34 -2.37
N PRO A 8 24.09 -38.61 -2.40
CA PRO A 8 23.35 -38.63 -3.67
C PRO A 8 23.15 -37.23 -4.31
N TRP A 9 23.56 -36.17 -3.62
CA TRP A 9 23.30 -34.77 -3.98
C TRP A 9 24.44 -34.06 -4.71
N THR A 10 25.50 -34.74 -5.12
CA THR A 10 26.63 -34.13 -5.82
C THR A 10 27.08 -34.98 -7.05
N SER A 11 26.17 -35.20 -7.99
CA SER A 11 26.55 -35.58 -9.31
C SER A 11 27.02 -34.36 -10.08
N THR A 12 28.24 -34.41 -10.65
CA THR A 12 28.83 -33.33 -11.46
C THR A 12 27.89 -32.88 -12.60
N SER A 13 27.05 -33.77 -13.10
CA SER A 13 26.02 -33.47 -14.11
C SER A 13 24.89 -32.60 -13.59
N GLU A 14 24.47 -32.77 -12.33
CA GLU A 14 23.42 -31.91 -11.71
C GLU A 14 23.92 -30.52 -11.46
N ILE A 15 25.14 -30.36 -10.98
CA ILE A 15 25.77 -29.05 -10.78
C ILE A 15 25.88 -28.31 -12.12
N LEU A 16 26.27 -28.99 -13.18
CA LEU A 16 26.33 -28.39 -14.53
C LEU A 16 24.95 -27.99 -15.05
N LEU A 17 23.91 -28.79 -14.84
CA LEU A 17 22.54 -28.45 -15.20
C LEU A 17 22.01 -27.23 -14.39
N TRP A 18 22.30 -27.16 -13.11
CA TRP A 18 21.94 -26.00 -12.29
C TRP A 18 22.66 -24.70 -12.70
N LEU A 19 23.95 -24.81 -13.05
CA LEU A 19 24.72 -23.67 -13.55
C LEU A 19 24.19 -23.20 -14.91
N LEU A 20 23.82 -24.14 -15.78
CA LEU A 20 23.24 -23.82 -17.09
C LEU A 20 21.84 -23.20 -16.96
N PHE A 21 21.03 -23.69 -16.02
CA PHE A 21 19.72 -23.11 -15.71
C PHE A 21 19.85 -21.68 -15.18
N VAL A 22 20.76 -21.43 -14.23
CA VAL A 22 21.03 -20.09 -13.70
C VAL A 22 21.53 -19.16 -14.81
N ALA A 23 22.45 -19.61 -15.67
CA ALA A 23 23.00 -18.80 -16.75
C ALA A 23 21.98 -18.44 -17.84
N LEU A 24 20.92 -19.25 -18.02
CA LEU A 24 19.85 -18.98 -19.00
C LEU A 24 18.70 -18.12 -18.42
N VAL A 25 18.33 -18.38 -17.17
CA VAL A 25 17.15 -17.71 -16.56
C VAL A 25 17.47 -16.31 -16.05
N PHE A 26 18.67 -16.11 -15.47
CA PHE A 26 19.05 -14.80 -14.91
C PHE A 26 19.16 -13.68 -15.96
N PRO A 27 19.79 -13.87 -17.13
CA PRO A 27 19.86 -12.80 -18.13
C PRO A 27 18.49 -12.43 -18.72
N ALA A 28 17.58 -13.41 -18.88
CA ALA A 28 16.23 -13.17 -19.39
C ALA A 28 15.40 -12.33 -18.39
N ALA A 29 15.49 -12.65 -17.10
CA ALA A 29 14.83 -11.88 -16.04
C ALA A 29 15.39 -10.46 -15.92
N PHE A 30 16.71 -10.30 -16.06
CA PHE A 30 17.37 -9.00 -15.99
C PHE A 30 17.06 -8.12 -17.20
N ALA A 31 16.98 -8.69 -18.41
CA ALA A 31 16.59 -7.98 -19.62
C ALA A 31 15.14 -7.49 -19.54
N GLY A 32 14.21 -8.31 -19.02
CA GLY A 32 12.81 -7.93 -18.80
C GLY A 32 12.66 -6.80 -17.77
N TYR A 33 13.43 -6.85 -16.69
CA TYR A 33 13.45 -5.81 -15.69
C TYR A 33 14.01 -4.48 -16.24
N ALA A 34 15.09 -4.52 -16.99
CA ALA A 34 15.72 -3.34 -17.58
C ALA A 34 14.78 -2.64 -18.60
N VAL A 35 14.12 -3.40 -19.47
CA VAL A 35 13.17 -2.86 -20.45
C VAL A 35 11.95 -2.26 -19.74
N GLY A 36 11.40 -2.92 -18.71
CA GLY A 36 10.29 -2.40 -17.92
C GLY A 36 10.62 -1.09 -17.18
N HIS A 37 11.84 -0.96 -16.67
CA HIS A 37 12.28 0.21 -15.93
C HIS A 37 12.55 1.43 -16.83
N TYR A 38 13.08 1.20 -18.03
CA TYR A 38 13.38 2.30 -18.98
C TYR A 38 12.13 2.86 -19.68
N THR A 39 11.07 2.05 -19.85
CA THR A 39 9.82 2.53 -20.46
C THR A 39 8.95 3.37 -19.50
N SER A 40 9.19 3.30 -18.19
CA SER A 40 8.48 4.13 -17.19
C SER A 40 9.01 5.55 -17.06
N LEU A 41 10.23 5.85 -17.56
CA LEU A 41 10.92 7.14 -17.35
C LEU A 41 10.70 8.17 -18.43
N GLY A 42 9.84 7.92 -19.41
CA GLY A 42 9.75 8.73 -20.63
C GLY A 42 8.36 9.24 -21.01
N LYS A 43 7.59 9.83 -20.08
CA LYS A 43 6.45 10.64 -20.49
C LYS A 43 6.62 12.06 -19.93
N PRO A 44 7.02 13.06 -20.80
CA PRO A 44 7.02 14.45 -20.38
C PRO A 44 5.58 14.90 -20.10
N PRO A 45 5.35 15.81 -19.13
CA PRO A 45 4.04 16.34 -18.85
C PRO A 45 3.52 17.07 -20.09
N LYS A 46 2.29 16.76 -20.51
CA LYS A 46 1.61 17.51 -21.57
C LYS A 46 1.33 18.91 -21.05
N THR A 47 2.06 19.89 -21.57
CA THR A 47 1.74 21.30 -21.38
C THR A 47 0.44 21.60 -22.15
N VAL A 48 -0.64 21.80 -21.41
CA VAL A 48 -1.89 22.31 -21.97
C VAL A 48 -1.72 23.82 -22.07
N THR A 49 -1.53 24.33 -23.28
CA THR A 49 -1.59 25.77 -23.58
C THR A 49 -3.06 26.13 -23.62
N GLU A 50 -3.58 26.77 -22.59
CA GLU A 50 -4.90 27.40 -22.63
C GLU A 50 -4.82 28.67 -23.48
N THR A 51 -5.46 28.63 -24.62
CA THR A 51 -5.77 29.83 -25.40
C THR A 51 -6.99 30.50 -24.81
N VAL A 52 -6.80 31.65 -24.20
CA VAL A 52 -7.87 32.53 -23.71
C VAL A 52 -8.69 33.05 -24.87
N GLY A 53 -9.92 32.60 -24.99
CA GLY A 53 -10.93 33.17 -25.89
C GLY A 53 -12.14 33.56 -25.04
N SER A 54 -12.34 34.87 -24.85
CA SER A 54 -13.53 35.45 -24.21
C SER A 54 -14.77 35.24 -25.05
N THR A 55 -15.90 34.79 -24.48
CA THR A 55 -17.25 35.31 -24.77
C THR A 55 -18.30 34.59 -23.85
N SER A 56 -18.90 35.41 -22.99
CA SER A 56 -20.27 35.43 -22.42
C SER A 56 -21.09 34.17 -22.15
N THR A 57 -21.38 33.97 -20.86
CA THR A 57 -22.58 33.62 -20.05
C THR A 57 -23.79 32.92 -20.75
N PRO A 58 -24.44 31.89 -20.11
CA PRO A 58 -25.18 32.13 -18.88
C PRO A 58 -25.04 31.03 -17.77
N THR A 59 -25.10 31.53 -16.59
CA THR A 59 -25.43 31.01 -15.29
C THR A 59 -26.17 29.67 -15.27
N THR A 60 -25.51 28.62 -14.73
CA THR A 60 -26.16 27.58 -13.98
C THR A 60 -25.36 27.42 -12.68
N THR A 61 -25.93 27.90 -11.60
CA THR A 61 -25.42 27.80 -10.25
C THR A 61 -25.51 26.35 -9.82
N THR A 62 -24.49 25.56 -10.06
CA THR A 62 -24.26 24.34 -9.31
C THR A 62 -23.41 24.74 -8.11
N SER A 63 -24.06 24.85 -6.95
CA SER A 63 -23.37 24.99 -5.67
C SER A 63 -22.35 23.86 -5.53
N MET A 64 -21.12 24.07 -5.92
CA MET A 64 -20.01 23.33 -5.37
C MET A 64 -19.86 23.81 -3.94
N THR A 65 -20.47 23.07 -3.02
CA THR A 65 -20.09 23.10 -1.62
C THR A 65 -18.61 22.75 -1.60
N THR A 66 -17.78 23.76 -1.52
CA THR A 66 -16.36 23.60 -1.18
C THR A 66 -16.34 23.19 0.29
N THR A 67 -16.63 21.93 0.55
CA THR A 67 -16.17 21.29 1.76
C THR A 67 -14.67 21.25 1.60
N THR A 68 -13.98 22.12 2.32
CA THR A 68 -12.56 21.95 2.65
C THR A 68 -12.48 20.71 3.54
N SER A 69 -12.72 19.53 2.96
CA SER A 69 -12.32 18.30 3.58
C SER A 69 -10.84 18.14 3.21
N SER A 70 -10.01 18.13 4.22
CA SER A 70 -8.69 17.51 4.21
C SER A 70 -8.86 15.99 3.96
N GLY A 71 -9.66 15.63 2.98
CA GLY A 71 -9.97 14.26 2.61
C GLY A 71 -9.02 13.84 1.49
N GLY A 72 -8.13 12.89 1.77
CA GLY A 72 -7.30 12.26 0.76
C GLY A 72 -8.12 11.59 -0.36
N ASP A 73 -7.45 11.19 -1.42
CA ASP A 73 -8.03 10.47 -2.54
C ASP A 73 -8.17 8.97 -2.23
N VAL A 74 -9.41 8.45 -2.29
CA VAL A 74 -9.73 7.05 -1.98
C VAL A 74 -9.02 6.07 -2.93
N ALA A 75 -8.91 6.40 -4.22
CA ALA A 75 -8.25 5.52 -5.19
C ALA A 75 -6.73 5.52 -5.02
N ALA A 76 -6.15 6.68 -4.73
CA ALA A 76 -4.74 6.80 -4.36
C ALA A 76 -4.46 6.03 -3.06
N GLY A 77 -5.34 6.15 -2.05
CA GLY A 77 -5.24 5.43 -0.79
C GLY A 77 -5.28 3.90 -0.97
N LYS A 78 -6.13 3.38 -1.85
CA LYS A 78 -6.13 1.96 -2.22
C LYS A 78 -4.79 1.53 -2.80
N THR A 79 -4.19 2.36 -3.64
CA THR A 79 -2.87 2.10 -4.23
C THR A 79 -1.77 2.08 -3.18
N VAL A 80 -1.79 3.02 -2.25
CA VAL A 80 -0.84 3.06 -1.12
C VAL A 80 -1.03 1.83 -0.21
N PHE A 81 -2.29 1.47 0.10
CA PHE A 81 -2.65 0.32 0.93
C PHE A 81 -2.06 -1.00 0.40
N ALA A 82 -2.23 -1.25 -0.90
CA ALA A 82 -1.74 -2.47 -1.56
C ALA A 82 -0.23 -2.42 -1.87
N GLY A 83 0.31 -1.21 -2.10
CA GLY A 83 1.69 -0.98 -2.51
C GLY A 83 2.64 -0.72 -1.34
N VAL A 84 3.14 0.52 -1.26
CA VAL A 84 4.19 0.91 -0.30
C VAL A 84 3.76 0.81 1.17
N GLY A 85 2.46 0.89 1.45
CA GLY A 85 1.91 0.67 2.80
C GLY A 85 1.94 -0.79 3.22
N GLY A 86 1.67 -1.73 2.29
CA GLY A 86 1.65 -3.17 2.55
C GLY A 86 0.59 -3.62 3.56
N CYS A 87 -0.44 -2.80 3.80
CA CYS A 87 -1.40 -2.97 4.89
C CYS A 87 -2.19 -4.29 4.80
N GLY A 88 -2.50 -4.72 3.57
CA GLY A 88 -3.23 -5.95 3.30
C GLY A 88 -2.49 -7.23 3.69
N GLY A 89 -1.18 -7.17 3.94
CA GLY A 89 -0.38 -8.28 4.46
C GLY A 89 -0.73 -8.65 5.89
N CYS A 90 -1.26 -7.69 6.67
CA CYS A 90 -1.59 -7.89 8.08
C CYS A 90 -3.08 -7.72 8.38
N HIS A 91 -3.80 -6.87 7.65
CA HIS A 91 -5.19 -6.52 7.94
C HIS A 91 -6.17 -7.16 6.97
N THR A 92 -7.30 -7.61 7.50
CA THR A 92 -8.52 -7.85 6.72
C THR A 92 -9.14 -6.50 6.34
N PHE A 93 -9.45 -6.32 5.06
CA PHE A 93 -10.19 -5.16 4.57
C PHE A 93 -10.87 -5.47 3.24
N GLY A 94 -12.19 -5.60 3.24
CA GLY A 94 -13.00 -5.99 2.07
C GLY A 94 -12.75 -5.13 0.82
N PRO A 95 -12.75 -3.78 0.90
CA PRO A 95 -12.48 -2.91 -0.25
C PRO A 95 -11.11 -3.10 -0.91
N ALA A 96 -10.14 -3.61 -0.16
CA ALA A 96 -8.81 -3.97 -0.68
C ALA A 96 -8.72 -5.42 -1.16
N GLY A 97 -9.70 -6.27 -0.85
CA GLY A 97 -9.65 -7.70 -1.10
C GLY A 97 -8.67 -8.45 -0.19
N SER A 98 -8.26 -7.87 0.93
CA SER A 98 -7.36 -8.49 1.89
C SER A 98 -8.12 -9.24 2.98
N ASN A 99 -7.54 -10.35 3.48
CA ASN A 99 -8.16 -11.25 4.45
C ASN A 99 -7.16 -11.76 5.52
N SER A 100 -6.09 -11.02 5.78
CA SER A 100 -5.13 -11.38 6.82
C SER A 100 -5.66 -11.03 8.22
N SER A 101 -5.39 -11.86 9.19
CA SER A 101 -5.82 -11.71 10.59
C SER A 101 -4.66 -11.41 11.56
N ILE A 102 -3.51 -10.99 11.05
CA ILE A 102 -2.36 -10.59 11.88
C ILE A 102 -2.68 -9.29 12.63
N GLY A 103 -3.35 -8.35 11.96
CA GLY A 103 -3.90 -7.13 12.54
C GLY A 103 -5.43 -7.12 12.54
N PRO A 104 -6.05 -6.10 13.18
CA PRO A 104 -7.50 -5.94 13.22
C PRO A 104 -8.15 -5.84 11.83
N ASP A 105 -9.42 -6.26 11.74
CA ASP A 105 -10.26 -6.03 10.57
C ASP A 105 -10.60 -4.54 10.45
N LEU A 106 -10.11 -3.89 9.39
CA LEU A 106 -10.30 -2.46 9.17
C LEU A 106 -11.71 -2.09 8.71
N GLY A 107 -12.55 -3.07 8.36
CA GLY A 107 -13.96 -2.84 8.06
C GLY A 107 -14.80 -2.56 9.30
N THR A 108 -14.40 -2.99 10.48
CA THR A 108 -15.20 -2.92 11.70
C THR A 108 -14.46 -2.41 12.93
N ALA A 109 -13.22 -2.82 13.13
CA ALA A 109 -12.46 -2.49 14.33
C ALA A 109 -12.27 -0.98 14.55
N PRO A 110 -11.93 -0.16 13.55
CA PRO A 110 -11.67 1.26 13.78
C PRO A 110 -12.82 2.03 14.40
N THR A 111 -14.08 1.72 14.03
CA THR A 111 -15.26 2.37 14.61
C THR A 111 -15.43 2.05 16.10
N MET A 112 -15.26 0.77 16.47
CA MET A 112 -15.37 0.32 17.86
C MET A 112 -14.21 0.82 18.71
N ASP A 113 -13.01 0.77 18.17
CA ASP A 113 -11.79 1.14 18.87
C ASP A 113 -11.69 2.65 19.09
N ALA A 114 -12.06 3.47 18.10
CA ALA A 114 -12.13 4.93 18.24
C ALA A 114 -13.13 5.38 19.33
N ALA A 115 -14.25 4.68 19.45
CA ALA A 115 -15.21 4.93 20.53
C ALA A 115 -14.66 4.56 21.91
N THR A 116 -13.78 3.56 21.97
CA THR A 116 -13.15 3.09 23.22
C THR A 116 -11.96 3.96 23.59
N ASP A 117 -11.21 4.47 22.61
CA ASP A 117 -10.04 5.33 22.79
C ASP A 117 -10.46 6.81 22.92
N GLY A 118 -11.04 7.14 24.06
CA GLY A 118 -11.43 8.51 24.39
C GLY A 118 -12.50 9.13 23.52
N ASN A 119 -13.27 8.32 22.75
CA ASN A 119 -14.25 8.79 21.78
C ASN A 119 -13.64 9.69 20.71
N MET A 120 -12.53 9.29 20.16
CA MET A 120 -11.80 10.02 19.13
C MET A 120 -12.59 10.03 17.81
N ALA A 121 -12.49 11.12 17.03
CA ALA A 121 -13.03 11.14 15.67
C ALA A 121 -12.36 10.05 14.82
N LEU A 122 -13.14 9.24 14.10
CA LEU A 122 -12.68 8.06 13.39
C LEU A 122 -11.49 8.34 12.45
N ALA A 123 -11.52 9.44 11.70
CA ALA A 123 -10.41 9.83 10.84
C ALA A 123 -9.11 10.10 11.61
N ALA A 124 -9.23 10.74 12.79
CA ALA A 124 -8.08 11.01 13.64
C ALA A 124 -7.51 9.73 14.24
N PHE A 125 -8.38 8.84 14.70
CA PHE A 125 -8.01 7.52 15.21
C PHE A 125 -7.26 6.68 14.15
N ILE A 126 -7.79 6.58 12.94
CA ILE A 126 -7.13 5.86 11.85
C ILE A 126 -5.76 6.46 11.55
N ARG A 127 -5.67 7.80 11.49
CA ARG A 127 -4.39 8.49 11.28
C ARG A 127 -3.39 8.18 12.38
N GLU A 128 -3.80 8.29 13.64
CA GLU A 128 -2.94 8.02 14.79
C GLU A 128 -2.47 6.56 14.77
N SER A 129 -3.36 5.60 14.51
CA SER A 129 -3.00 4.19 14.40
C SER A 129 -1.97 3.91 13.30
N ILE A 130 -1.97 4.67 12.21
CA ILE A 130 -0.96 4.56 11.14
C ILE A 130 0.37 5.18 11.58
N THR A 131 0.32 6.37 12.19
CA THR A 131 1.54 7.15 12.48
C THR A 131 2.18 6.80 13.83
N HIS A 132 1.37 6.34 14.79
CA HIS A 132 1.76 5.98 16.16
C HIS A 132 1.06 4.69 16.58
N PRO A 133 1.36 3.54 15.96
CA PRO A 133 0.60 2.29 16.16
C PRO A 133 0.60 1.77 17.59
N SER A 134 1.53 2.20 18.44
CA SER A 134 1.59 1.84 19.86
C SER A 134 0.74 2.78 20.76
N ALA A 135 0.11 3.83 20.19
CA ALA A 135 -0.74 4.74 20.98
C ALA A 135 -2.01 4.03 21.47
N TYR A 136 -2.58 3.18 20.62
CA TYR A 136 -3.71 2.32 20.96
C TYR A 136 -3.49 0.90 20.45
N ILE A 137 -3.64 -0.08 21.32
CA ILE A 137 -3.54 -1.50 20.94
C ILE A 137 -4.92 -2.14 21.02
N ALA A 138 -5.44 -2.55 19.87
CA ALA A 138 -6.74 -3.23 19.79
C ALA A 138 -6.76 -4.50 20.66
N LYS A 139 -7.92 -4.79 21.25
CA LYS A 139 -8.09 -5.95 22.12
C LYS A 139 -7.67 -7.25 21.43
N ASN A 140 -6.90 -8.08 22.13
CA ASN A 140 -6.34 -9.34 21.67
C ASN A 140 -5.19 -9.23 20.64
N TYR A 141 -4.67 -8.04 20.38
CA TYR A 141 -3.48 -7.83 19.57
C TYR A 141 -2.27 -7.47 20.46
N THR A 142 -1.09 -7.54 19.88
CA THR A 142 0.17 -7.31 20.61
C THR A 142 0.87 -6.06 20.04
N ASP A 143 1.39 -5.23 20.95
CA ASP A 143 2.20 -4.08 20.57
C ASP A 143 3.48 -4.50 19.81
N GLY A 144 3.95 -3.62 18.92
CA GLY A 144 5.17 -3.81 18.15
C GLY A 144 5.04 -4.74 16.93
N ILE A 145 3.86 -5.28 16.64
CA ILE A 145 3.62 -6.07 15.41
C ILE A 145 3.41 -5.16 14.20
N MET A 146 2.64 -4.08 14.35
CA MET A 146 2.50 -3.07 13.31
C MET A 146 3.76 -2.22 13.23
N PRO A 147 4.36 -2.04 12.04
CA PRO A 147 5.56 -1.19 11.89
C PRO A 147 5.29 0.25 12.32
N SER A 148 6.22 0.85 13.04
CA SER A 148 6.12 2.23 13.57
C SER A 148 6.74 3.28 12.65
N ASP A 149 7.21 2.91 11.48
CA ASP A 149 7.98 3.77 10.57
C ASP A 149 7.15 4.38 9.42
N PHE A 150 5.83 4.20 9.44
CA PHE A 150 4.95 4.72 8.37
C PHE A 150 5.02 6.24 8.23
N SER A 151 5.17 6.98 9.33
CA SER A 151 5.32 8.44 9.30
C SER A 151 6.60 8.92 8.60
N THR A 152 7.60 8.06 8.44
CA THR A 152 8.85 8.35 7.72
C THR A 152 8.87 7.76 6.31
N ARG A 153 8.17 6.66 6.06
CA ARG A 153 8.11 6.00 4.75
C ARG A 153 7.03 6.56 3.82
N LEU A 154 5.96 7.12 4.38
CA LEU A 154 4.84 7.67 3.63
C LEU A 154 4.84 9.19 3.75
N THR A 155 4.48 9.86 2.67
CA THR A 155 4.23 11.30 2.71
C THR A 155 2.92 11.60 3.45
N SER A 156 2.75 12.83 3.92
CA SER A 156 1.49 13.27 4.56
C SER A 156 0.29 13.06 3.64
N THR A 157 0.44 13.34 2.35
CA THR A 157 -0.61 13.10 1.34
C THR A 157 -0.96 11.61 1.24
N GLN A 158 0.02 10.71 1.23
CA GLN A 158 -0.24 9.27 1.20
C GLN A 158 -0.94 8.78 2.47
N ILE A 159 -0.64 9.37 3.62
CA ILE A 159 -1.36 9.07 4.86
C ILE A 159 -2.80 9.59 4.79
N ASP A 160 -3.03 10.80 4.24
CA ASP A 160 -4.36 11.34 4.02
C ASP A 160 -5.20 10.45 3.10
N ASP A 161 -4.60 9.98 2.01
CA ASP A 161 -5.21 9.07 1.05
C ASP A 161 -5.56 7.72 1.68
N LEU A 162 -4.65 7.15 2.50
CA LEU A 162 -4.92 5.93 3.26
C LEU A 162 -6.09 6.09 4.22
N VAL A 163 -6.13 7.19 4.96
CA VAL A 163 -7.24 7.51 5.89
C VAL A 163 -8.55 7.57 5.12
N ALA A 164 -8.58 8.27 3.98
CA ALA A 164 -9.77 8.36 3.13
C ALA A 164 -10.22 6.98 2.61
N PHE A 165 -9.28 6.14 2.17
CA PHE A 165 -9.59 4.80 1.68
C PHE A 165 -10.13 3.89 2.78
N ILE A 166 -9.51 3.89 3.96
CA ILE A 166 -9.98 3.06 5.08
C ILE A 166 -11.36 3.53 5.53
N LEU A 167 -11.58 4.85 5.69
CA LEU A 167 -12.89 5.42 6.03
C LEU A 167 -13.98 5.00 5.04
N SER A 168 -13.68 4.92 3.75
CA SER A 168 -14.65 4.57 2.72
C SER A 168 -15.22 3.15 2.85
N GLY A 169 -14.56 2.27 3.58
CA GLY A 169 -14.95 0.88 3.77
C GLY A 169 -15.11 0.45 5.22
N THR A 170 -15.03 1.38 6.18
CA THR A 170 -15.28 1.14 7.60
C THR A 170 -16.76 1.41 7.92
N ASN A 171 -17.42 0.47 8.64
CA ASN A 171 -18.83 0.51 9.03
C ASN A 171 -19.02 0.72 10.52
#